data_2c6ca427709aec3be6828042886b51d7
#
_entry.id   2c6ca427709aec3be6828042886b51d7
#
_cell.length_a   1.000
_cell.length_b   1.000
_cell.length_c   1.000
_cell.angle_alpha   90.00
_cell.angle_beta   90.00
_cell.angle_gamma   90.00
#
_symmetry.space_group_name_H-M   'P 1'
#
loop_
_entity.id
_entity.type
_entity.pdbx_description
1 polymer ?
#
loop_
_entity_poly.entity_id
_entity_poly.type
_entity_poly.pdbx_seq_one_letter_code
_entity_poly.pdbx_strand_id
1 'polypeptide(L)'
;MNISYKPFGFIITLAIFVIACNNTTTEAYRQQEPTAAMSSGAKTQHKAIVEEVLNTSAYTYLFMNENGQKAWIAIPRKDVNPGEAYYYTGGLEMIDFKSKELDRTFDKVYFVEGITESPNQAKQHTAMQQQQPAGKKAPEHGVIAKITHADDEISLAQLFADPGAFNKKTIKVKGTVVKVNEKIMGKNWIHIQDGTEYDDQFDLTITTTDQVKMGSIASFEGTIALDKDFGYGYKYDIIMEEAKVETTFSL
;
A
#
# COMPACT_ATOMS: atom_id res chain seq x y z
N MET A 1 -65.88 32.35 32.09
CA MET A 1 -66.72 33.02 31.10
C MET A 1 -66.62 32.20 29.86
N ASN A 2 -67.36 31.16 29.80
CA ASN A 2 -68.56 30.97 28.99
C ASN A 2 -68.30 30.98 27.48
N ILE A 3 -68.49 29.76 26.96
CA ILE A 3 -69.51 29.34 25.98
C ILE A 3 -68.93 29.41 24.56
N SER A 4 -69.05 28.45 23.63
CA SER A 4 -70.14 27.54 23.31
C SER A 4 -69.70 26.54 22.24
N TYR A 5 -70.14 25.33 22.37
CA TYR A 5 -70.20 24.29 21.35
C TYR A 5 -71.19 24.63 20.23
N LYS A 6 -70.92 24.19 18.97
CA LYS A 6 -71.96 23.53 18.17
C LYS A 6 -71.36 22.72 17.04
N PRO A 7 -71.89 21.49 16.82
CA PRO A 7 -71.53 20.60 15.72
C PRO A 7 -72.58 20.63 14.62
N PHE A 8 -72.18 20.32 13.41
CA PHE A 8 -73.08 19.91 12.31
C PHE A 8 -72.16 19.15 11.34
N GLY A 9 -72.32 17.98 10.95
CA GLY A 9 -73.51 17.20 10.61
C GLY A 9 -73.25 16.64 9.22
N PHE A 10 -73.00 15.36 9.18
CA PHE A 10 -73.46 14.41 8.15
C PHE A 10 -73.62 14.87 6.70
N ILE A 11 -72.89 14.23 5.78
CA ILE A 11 -73.51 13.57 4.61
C ILE A 11 -72.52 12.53 4.01
N ILE A 12 -72.94 11.27 4.07
CA ILE A 12 -72.40 10.10 3.35
C ILE A 12 -72.88 10.23 1.92
N THR A 13 -71.97 10.18 0.96
CA THR A 13 -72.33 9.86 -0.39
C THR A 13 -71.40 8.77 -0.92
N LEU A 14 -71.93 7.57 -0.97
CA LEU A 14 -71.41 6.41 -1.63
C LEU A 14 -71.52 6.58 -3.14
N ALA A 15 -70.39 6.64 -3.82
CA ALA A 15 -70.35 6.53 -5.28
C ALA A 15 -69.40 5.41 -5.67
N ILE A 16 -69.99 4.33 -6.06
CA ILE A 16 -69.34 3.20 -6.76
C ILE A 16 -68.99 3.71 -8.14
N PHE A 17 -67.76 3.63 -8.51
CA PHE A 17 -67.33 3.73 -9.91
C PHE A 17 -66.35 2.64 -10.29
N VAL A 18 -66.71 2.04 -11.37
CA VAL A 18 -66.26 0.83 -12.03
C VAL A 18 -64.81 0.90 -12.52
N ILE A 19 -64.19 -0.26 -12.42
CA ILE A 19 -62.92 -0.70 -12.98
C ILE A 19 -62.66 -0.19 -14.40
N ALA A 20 -61.51 0.44 -14.62
CA ALA A 20 -60.83 0.46 -15.89
C ALA A 20 -59.34 0.19 -15.64
N CYS A 21 -58.87 -0.95 -16.10
CA CYS A 21 -57.46 -1.30 -16.18
C CYS A 21 -56.74 -0.30 -17.08
N ASN A 22 -55.81 0.43 -16.57
CA ASN A 22 -54.73 1.05 -17.35
C ASN A 22 -53.39 0.74 -16.66
N ASN A 23 -52.60 -0.10 -17.33
CA ASN A 23 -51.22 -0.28 -17.07
C ASN A 23 -50.49 1.07 -17.21
N THR A 24 -50.20 1.68 -16.08
CA THR A 24 -49.19 2.76 -16.03
C THR A 24 -48.05 2.26 -15.15
N THR A 25 -46.97 1.93 -15.80
CA THR A 25 -45.70 1.58 -15.22
C THR A 25 -45.23 2.72 -14.32
N THR A 26 -45.40 2.57 -13.03
CA THR A 26 -44.81 3.48 -12.07
C THR A 26 -43.34 3.08 -11.95
N GLU A 27 -42.47 3.78 -12.65
CA GLU A 27 -41.02 3.72 -12.36
C GLU A 27 -40.81 4.21 -10.92
N ALA A 28 -40.67 3.24 -10.04
CA ALA A 28 -40.11 3.49 -8.73
C ALA A 28 -38.65 3.94 -8.92
N TYR A 29 -38.39 5.22 -8.68
CA TYR A 29 -37.03 5.73 -8.44
C TYR A 29 -36.45 4.96 -7.26
N ARG A 30 -35.76 3.85 -7.58
CA ARG A 30 -34.88 3.16 -6.67
C ARG A 30 -33.66 4.08 -6.50
N GLN A 31 -33.59 4.79 -5.41
CA GLN A 31 -32.34 5.39 -4.95
C GLN A 31 -31.32 4.26 -4.85
N GLN A 32 -30.45 4.18 -5.83
CA GLN A 32 -29.22 3.42 -5.73
C GLN A 32 -28.34 4.18 -4.76
N GLU A 33 -28.30 3.67 -3.54
CA GLU A 33 -27.16 3.94 -2.67
C GLU A 33 -25.90 3.52 -3.45
N PRO A 34 -24.83 4.34 -3.46
CA PRO A 34 -23.58 3.91 -4.05
C PRO A 34 -23.01 2.81 -3.14
N THR A 35 -23.36 1.56 -3.42
CA THR A 35 -22.54 0.44 -3.00
C THR A 35 -21.18 0.66 -3.64
N ALA A 36 -20.23 1.14 -2.84
CA ALA A 36 -18.82 1.07 -3.15
C ALA A 36 -18.52 -0.42 -3.37
N ALA A 37 -18.64 -0.86 -4.62
CA ALA A 37 -18.06 -2.11 -5.05
C ALA A 37 -16.57 -1.98 -4.78
N MET A 38 -16.08 -2.62 -3.73
CA MET A 38 -14.69 -2.96 -3.58
C MET A 38 -14.36 -3.86 -4.78
N SER A 39 -13.97 -3.23 -5.88
CA SER A 39 -13.32 -3.89 -6.98
C SER A 39 -12.01 -4.45 -6.42
N SER A 40 -12.00 -5.73 -6.15
CA SER A 40 -10.75 -6.49 -6.11
C SER A 40 -10.19 -6.38 -7.53
N GLY A 41 -9.36 -5.36 -7.75
CA GLY A 41 -8.79 -5.07 -9.04
C GLY A 41 -7.98 -6.25 -9.51
N ALA A 42 -8.53 -7.02 -10.44
CA ALA A 42 -7.73 -7.93 -11.24
C ALA A 42 -6.59 -7.09 -11.80
N LYS A 43 -5.35 -7.40 -11.41
CA LYS A 43 -4.15 -6.68 -11.90
C LYS A 43 -4.19 -6.74 -13.44
N THR A 44 -4.40 -5.59 -14.07
CA THR A 44 -4.42 -5.50 -15.53
C THR A 44 -3.05 -5.89 -16.05
N GLN A 45 -3.01 -6.86 -16.96
CA GLN A 45 -1.79 -7.26 -17.62
C GLN A 45 -1.53 -6.32 -18.79
N HIS A 46 -0.33 -5.77 -18.83
CA HIS A 46 0.19 -4.91 -19.90
C HIS A 46 1.11 -5.70 -20.81
N LYS A 47 1.11 -5.36 -22.10
CA LYS A 47 2.10 -5.81 -23.07
C LYS A 47 2.69 -4.58 -23.76
N ALA A 48 3.97 -4.34 -23.59
CA ALA A 48 4.62 -3.18 -24.17
C ALA A 48 5.99 -3.52 -24.75
N ILE A 49 6.43 -2.72 -25.71
CA ILE A 49 7.76 -2.82 -26.33
C ILE A 49 8.71 -1.89 -25.59
N VAL A 50 9.91 -2.37 -25.27
CA VAL A 50 10.97 -1.56 -24.65
C VAL A 50 11.61 -0.69 -25.72
N GLU A 51 11.58 0.64 -25.55
CA GLU A 51 12.27 1.59 -26.45
C GLU A 51 13.63 2.02 -25.89
N GLU A 52 13.75 2.19 -24.57
CA GLU A 52 14.97 2.63 -23.90
C GLU A 52 15.18 1.85 -22.59
N VAL A 53 16.44 1.58 -22.27
CA VAL A 53 16.85 0.87 -21.04
C VAL A 53 17.91 1.69 -20.33
N LEU A 54 17.68 2.02 -19.06
CA LEU A 54 18.63 2.68 -18.18
C LEU A 54 18.87 1.80 -16.96
N ASN A 55 20.13 1.48 -16.72
CA ASN A 55 20.52 0.57 -15.66
C ASN A 55 21.14 1.32 -14.48
N THR A 56 20.74 0.94 -13.26
CA THR A 56 21.39 1.33 -12.02
C THR A 56 21.84 0.10 -11.23
N SER A 57 22.43 0.28 -10.07
CA SER A 57 22.83 -0.84 -9.22
C SER A 57 21.64 -1.70 -8.76
N ALA A 58 20.51 -1.07 -8.45
CA ALA A 58 19.33 -1.74 -7.88
C ALA A 58 18.18 -1.94 -8.89
N TYR A 59 18.06 -1.04 -9.89
CA TYR A 59 16.91 -1.02 -10.80
C TYR A 59 17.33 -0.96 -12.26
N THR A 60 16.46 -1.48 -13.11
CA THR A 60 16.46 -1.23 -14.56
C THR A 60 15.22 -0.41 -14.89
N TYR A 61 15.42 0.80 -15.44
CA TYR A 61 14.35 1.67 -15.91
C TYR A 61 14.13 1.41 -17.39
N LEU A 62 12.87 1.21 -17.76
CA LEU A 62 12.45 0.87 -19.10
C LEU A 62 11.47 1.91 -19.62
N PHE A 63 11.77 2.50 -20.78
CA PHE A 63 10.80 3.31 -21.49
C PHE A 63 9.95 2.38 -22.35
N MET A 64 8.71 2.18 -21.97
CA MET A 64 7.79 1.22 -22.54
C MET A 64 6.81 1.91 -23.48
N ASN A 65 6.48 1.24 -24.60
CA ASN A 65 5.46 1.66 -25.54
C ASN A 65 4.38 0.59 -25.63
N GLU A 66 3.19 0.90 -25.12
CA GLU A 66 1.99 0.09 -25.20
C GLU A 66 0.98 0.74 -26.14
N ASN A 67 0.86 0.24 -27.38
CA ASN A 67 -0.10 0.75 -28.36
C ASN A 67 -0.01 2.27 -28.60
N GLY A 68 1.19 2.83 -28.59
CA GLY A 68 1.45 4.25 -28.77
C GLY A 68 1.43 5.07 -27.48
N GLN A 69 0.97 4.52 -26.37
CA GLN A 69 1.11 5.13 -25.05
C GLN A 69 2.47 4.79 -24.46
N LYS A 70 3.19 5.81 -24.03
CA LYS A 70 4.54 5.64 -23.51
C LYS A 70 4.61 5.96 -22.02
N ALA A 71 5.34 5.12 -21.29
CA ALA A 71 5.55 5.30 -19.86
C ALA A 71 6.92 4.75 -19.43
N TRP A 72 7.49 5.35 -18.40
CA TRP A 72 8.63 4.77 -17.69
C TRP A 72 8.13 3.74 -16.68
N ILE A 73 8.77 2.57 -16.67
CA ILE A 73 8.65 1.61 -15.57
C ILE A 73 10.03 1.37 -14.96
N ALA A 74 10.06 1.03 -13.68
CA ALA A 74 11.25 0.60 -12.96
C ALA A 74 11.02 -0.83 -12.45
N ILE A 75 11.96 -1.70 -12.72
CA ILE A 75 11.97 -3.11 -12.26
C ILE A 75 13.22 -3.36 -11.41
N PRO A 76 13.24 -4.39 -10.54
CA PRO A 76 14.49 -4.88 -9.96
C PRO A 76 15.51 -5.17 -11.04
N ARG A 77 16.79 -4.94 -10.73
CA ARG A 77 17.87 -5.06 -11.70
C ARG A 77 17.78 -6.35 -12.53
N LYS A 78 17.64 -6.20 -13.84
CA LYS A 78 17.54 -7.28 -14.82
C LYS A 78 18.10 -6.79 -16.16
N ASP A 79 18.78 -7.68 -16.90
CA ASP A 79 19.18 -7.38 -18.26
C ASP A 79 17.97 -7.49 -19.18
N VAL A 80 17.76 -6.43 -19.97
CA VAL A 80 16.60 -6.27 -20.86
C VAL A 80 17.09 -5.69 -22.18
N ASN A 81 16.58 -6.20 -23.30
CA ASN A 81 16.94 -5.74 -24.64
C ASN A 81 15.91 -4.74 -25.17
N PRO A 82 16.34 -3.55 -25.67
CA PRO A 82 15.47 -2.67 -26.41
C PRO A 82 14.91 -3.35 -27.68
N GLY A 83 13.69 -3.01 -28.04
CA GLY A 83 12.97 -3.57 -29.19
C GLY A 83 12.16 -4.83 -28.90
N GLU A 84 12.38 -5.47 -27.77
CA GLU A 84 11.62 -6.66 -27.34
C GLU A 84 10.31 -6.29 -26.62
N ALA A 85 9.33 -7.18 -26.74
CA ALA A 85 8.04 -7.03 -26.06
C ALA A 85 8.02 -7.82 -24.75
N TYR A 86 7.61 -7.14 -23.68
CA TYR A 86 7.47 -7.75 -22.35
C TYR A 86 6.08 -7.56 -21.79
N TYR A 87 5.73 -8.46 -20.87
CA TYR A 87 4.48 -8.43 -20.12
C TYR A 87 4.76 -8.05 -18.67
N TYR A 88 3.92 -7.21 -18.08
CA TYR A 88 3.96 -6.85 -16.66
C TYR A 88 2.55 -6.62 -16.13
N THR A 89 2.41 -6.56 -14.81
CA THR A 89 1.11 -6.36 -14.15
C THR A 89 1.23 -5.25 -13.14
N GLY A 90 0.34 -4.25 -13.26
CA GLY A 90 0.26 -3.14 -12.31
C GLY A 90 1.56 -2.34 -12.21
N GLY A 91 1.66 -1.54 -11.18
CA GLY A 91 2.85 -0.75 -10.87
C GLY A 91 2.51 0.36 -9.87
N LEU A 92 3.42 0.63 -8.94
CA LEU A 92 3.31 1.77 -8.04
C LEU A 92 3.69 3.04 -8.80
N GLU A 93 2.73 3.96 -8.98
CA GLU A 93 2.99 5.24 -9.61
C GLU A 93 3.82 6.15 -8.70
N MET A 94 4.92 6.66 -9.22
CA MET A 94 5.77 7.65 -8.58
C MET A 94 5.83 8.89 -9.45
N ILE A 95 5.51 10.04 -8.88
CA ILE A 95 5.55 11.34 -9.53
C ILE A 95 6.79 12.09 -9.05
N ASP A 96 7.44 12.81 -9.96
CA ASP A 96 8.66 13.60 -9.70
C ASP A 96 9.79 12.77 -9.05
N PHE A 97 9.91 11.50 -9.47
CA PHE A 97 10.89 10.59 -8.90
C PHE A 97 12.32 10.93 -9.38
N LYS A 98 13.21 11.25 -8.45
CA LYS A 98 14.63 11.51 -8.73
C LYS A 98 15.48 10.25 -8.51
N SER A 99 16.05 9.72 -9.59
CA SER A 99 17.12 8.71 -9.53
C SER A 99 18.47 9.39 -9.32
N LYS A 100 19.11 9.13 -8.18
CA LYS A 100 20.43 9.70 -7.85
C LYS A 100 21.53 9.16 -8.77
N GLU A 101 21.50 7.85 -9.10
CA GLU A 101 22.52 7.22 -9.94
C GLU A 101 22.46 7.66 -11.41
N LEU A 102 21.26 7.97 -11.91
CA LEU A 102 21.07 8.47 -13.27
C LEU A 102 21.14 9.99 -13.37
N ASP A 103 21.21 10.69 -12.22
CA ASP A 103 21.02 12.14 -12.10
C ASP A 103 19.82 12.65 -12.92
N ARG A 104 18.73 11.88 -12.90
CA ARG A 104 17.53 12.12 -13.70
C ARG A 104 16.29 12.15 -12.82
N THR A 105 15.41 13.11 -13.08
CA THR A 105 14.05 13.14 -12.52
C THR A 105 13.09 12.60 -13.57
N PHE A 106 12.23 11.66 -13.16
CA PHE A 106 11.13 11.15 -13.95
C PHE A 106 9.86 11.84 -13.49
N ASP A 107 9.18 12.57 -14.36
CA ASP A 107 7.89 13.21 -14.04
C ASP A 107 6.89 12.15 -13.56
N LYS A 108 6.95 10.96 -14.18
CA LYS A 108 6.16 9.79 -13.78
C LYS A 108 6.92 8.50 -14.11
N VAL A 109 6.99 7.58 -13.16
CA VAL A 109 7.53 6.24 -13.33
C VAL A 109 6.72 5.24 -12.53
N TYR A 110 6.49 4.04 -13.08
CA TYR A 110 5.76 2.97 -12.39
C TYR A 110 6.75 1.91 -11.90
N PHE A 111 6.83 1.69 -10.60
CA PHE A 111 7.62 0.61 -10.02
C PHE A 111 6.82 -0.69 -10.09
N VAL A 112 7.29 -1.65 -10.87
CA VAL A 112 6.65 -2.94 -11.08
C VAL A 112 7.51 -4.08 -10.53
N GLU A 113 6.88 -5.17 -10.11
CA GLU A 113 7.56 -6.33 -9.51
C GLU A 113 8.55 -7.01 -10.49
N GLY A 114 8.29 -6.89 -11.79
CA GLY A 114 9.14 -7.47 -12.84
C GLY A 114 8.43 -7.54 -14.18
N ILE A 115 9.16 -8.03 -15.17
CA ILE A 115 8.68 -8.24 -16.54
C ILE A 115 8.94 -9.67 -16.97
N THR A 116 8.11 -10.18 -17.89
CA THR A 116 8.22 -11.52 -18.48
C THR A 116 8.05 -11.48 -20.00
N GLU A 117 8.64 -12.43 -20.69
CA GLU A 117 8.51 -12.57 -22.15
C GLU A 117 7.20 -13.29 -22.55
N SER A 118 6.52 -13.91 -21.61
CA SER A 118 5.30 -14.69 -21.83
C SER A 118 4.13 -14.21 -20.98
N PRO A 119 2.92 -14.10 -21.54
CA PRO A 119 1.73 -13.65 -20.80
C PRO A 119 1.33 -14.59 -19.65
N ASN A 120 1.64 -15.89 -19.77
CA ASN A 120 1.29 -16.87 -18.75
C ASN A 120 2.22 -16.81 -17.52
N GLN A 121 3.47 -16.41 -17.71
CA GLN A 121 4.43 -16.24 -16.61
C GLN A 121 4.10 -15.01 -15.76
N ALA A 122 3.62 -13.93 -16.35
CA ALA A 122 3.17 -12.75 -15.62
C ALA A 122 2.00 -13.07 -14.66
N LYS A 123 1.16 -14.05 -14.98
CA LYS A 123 0.08 -14.53 -14.09
C LYS A 123 0.58 -15.51 -13.02
N GLN A 124 1.63 -16.28 -13.32
CA GLN A 124 2.21 -17.26 -12.38
C GLN A 124 3.08 -16.58 -11.31
N HIS A 125 3.73 -15.46 -11.61
CA HIS A 125 4.43 -14.64 -10.61
C HIS A 125 3.49 -14.13 -9.51
N THR A 126 2.19 -14.01 -9.80
CA THR A 126 1.18 -13.64 -8.80
C THR A 126 0.76 -14.81 -7.89
N ALA A 127 0.99 -16.06 -8.32
CA ALA A 127 0.51 -17.27 -7.61
C ALA A 127 1.61 -18.06 -6.88
N MET A 128 2.88 -17.87 -7.24
CA MET A 128 4.00 -18.65 -6.69
C MET A 128 5.00 -17.85 -5.86
N GLN A 129 4.88 -16.54 -5.82
CA GLN A 129 5.69 -15.70 -4.97
C GLN A 129 4.79 -14.86 -4.06
N GLN A 130 4.37 -15.46 -2.96
CA GLN A 130 4.39 -14.77 -1.67
C GLN A 130 5.87 -14.45 -1.30
N GLN A 131 6.71 -14.21 -2.31
CA GLN A 131 7.99 -13.55 -2.11
C GLN A 131 7.74 -12.07 -2.23
N GLN A 132 7.86 -11.42 -1.11
CA GLN A 132 7.76 -9.98 -0.91
C GLN A 132 8.48 -9.21 -2.03
N PRO A 133 7.90 -8.09 -2.57
CA PRO A 133 8.60 -7.16 -3.45
C PRO A 133 9.97 -6.83 -2.86
N ALA A 134 10.97 -6.50 -3.68
CA ALA A 134 12.35 -6.24 -3.24
C ALA A 134 12.47 -5.19 -2.12
N GLY A 135 11.41 -4.39 -1.87
CA GLY A 135 11.24 -3.53 -0.69
C GLY A 135 10.78 -4.24 0.58
N LYS A 136 10.23 -5.45 0.44
CA LYS A 136 9.64 -6.23 1.54
C LYS A 136 10.50 -7.41 2.01
N LYS A 137 11.59 -7.76 1.33
CA LYS A 137 12.45 -8.80 1.88
C LYS A 137 13.02 -8.24 3.17
N ALA A 138 12.48 -8.69 4.30
CA ALA A 138 13.14 -8.51 5.58
C ALA A 138 14.60 -8.94 5.37
N PRO A 139 15.58 -8.19 5.88
CA PRO A 139 16.96 -8.63 5.86
C PRO A 139 17.00 -10.02 6.47
N GLU A 140 17.86 -10.89 5.94
CA GLU A 140 18.07 -12.22 6.51
C GLU A 140 18.32 -12.08 8.02
N HIS A 141 17.85 -13.06 8.79
CA HIS A 141 18.08 -13.14 10.23
C HIS A 141 19.60 -13.12 10.50
N GLY A 142 20.16 -11.90 10.53
CA GLY A 142 21.52 -11.65 10.94
C GLY A 142 21.63 -11.84 12.45
N VAL A 143 22.81 -12.24 12.93
CA VAL A 143 23.06 -12.23 14.38
C VAL A 143 23.15 -10.77 14.83
N ILE A 144 22.00 -10.16 15.12
CA ILE A 144 21.93 -8.84 15.73
C ILE A 144 22.02 -9.00 17.24
N ALA A 145 22.95 -8.28 17.84
CA ALA A 145 23.07 -8.28 19.29
C ALA A 145 21.78 -7.72 19.92
N LYS A 146 21.30 -8.37 20.97
CA LYS A 146 20.13 -7.92 21.71
C LYS A 146 20.38 -6.52 22.28
N ILE A 147 19.47 -5.61 21.94
CA ILE A 147 19.52 -4.22 22.37
C ILE A 147 18.85 -4.07 23.73
N THR A 148 19.43 -3.25 24.60
CA THR A 148 18.77 -2.85 25.86
C THR A 148 17.79 -1.72 25.55
N HIS A 149 16.54 -1.89 25.94
CA HIS A 149 15.47 -0.92 25.80
C HIS A 149 15.36 -0.04 27.04
N ALA A 150 14.94 1.21 26.85
CA ALA A 150 14.53 2.08 27.95
C ALA A 150 13.13 1.65 28.48
N ASP A 151 12.72 2.17 29.62
CA ASP A 151 11.46 1.79 30.26
C ASP A 151 10.21 2.17 29.43
N ASP A 152 10.33 3.15 28.53
CA ASP A 152 9.28 3.63 27.62
C ASP A 152 9.39 3.04 26.21
N GLU A 153 10.37 2.20 25.95
CA GLU A 153 10.58 1.52 24.67
C GLU A 153 9.99 0.10 24.69
N ILE A 154 9.33 -0.26 23.60
CA ILE A 154 8.75 -1.60 23.38
C ILE A 154 9.75 -2.41 22.56
N SER A 155 10.06 -3.64 22.99
CA SER A 155 10.85 -4.58 22.19
C SER A 155 10.03 -5.12 21.01
N LEU A 156 10.70 -5.54 19.93
CA LEU A 156 10.01 -6.12 18.80
C LEU A 156 9.28 -7.42 19.17
N ALA A 157 9.85 -8.24 20.06
CA ALA A 157 9.17 -9.41 20.58
C ALA A 157 7.85 -9.08 21.30
N GLN A 158 7.81 -8.00 22.09
CA GLN A 158 6.58 -7.54 22.76
C GLN A 158 5.55 -7.05 21.74
N LEU A 159 5.97 -6.29 20.74
CA LEU A 159 5.10 -5.82 19.67
C LEU A 159 4.49 -6.98 18.89
N PHE A 160 5.29 -7.97 18.50
CA PHE A 160 4.85 -9.11 17.72
C PHE A 160 4.03 -10.12 18.52
N ALA A 161 4.21 -10.21 19.83
CA ALA A 161 3.43 -11.08 20.68
C ALA A 161 1.96 -10.63 20.81
N ASP A 162 1.67 -9.34 20.81
CA ASP A 162 0.32 -8.79 20.85
C ASP A 162 0.21 -7.50 20.01
N PRO A 163 0.27 -7.60 18.70
CA PRO A 163 0.20 -6.43 17.83
C PRO A 163 -1.13 -5.67 17.93
N GLY A 164 -2.21 -6.39 18.31
CA GLY A 164 -3.52 -5.78 18.52
C GLY A 164 -3.52 -4.73 19.63
N ALA A 165 -2.74 -4.99 20.70
CA ALA A 165 -2.60 -4.04 21.80
C ALA A 165 -1.98 -2.70 21.39
N PHE A 166 -1.22 -2.67 20.31
CA PHE A 166 -0.50 -1.50 19.83
C PHE A 166 -1.13 -0.84 18.59
N ASN A 167 -2.13 -1.46 17.98
CA ASN A 167 -2.75 -0.93 16.75
C ASN A 167 -3.28 0.49 16.95
N LYS A 168 -2.90 1.40 16.03
CA LYS A 168 -3.20 2.83 16.05
C LYS A 168 -2.65 3.58 17.27
N LYS A 169 -1.72 3.00 18.01
CA LYS A 169 -1.02 3.68 19.10
C LYS A 169 0.34 4.16 18.63
N THR A 170 0.74 5.31 19.15
CA THR A 170 2.11 5.80 19.04
C THR A 170 2.95 5.13 20.12
N ILE A 171 4.02 4.46 19.72
CA ILE A 171 4.95 3.77 20.61
C ILE A 171 6.40 4.11 20.26
N LYS A 172 7.30 3.84 21.19
CA LYS A 172 8.74 3.91 20.96
C LYS A 172 9.32 2.53 20.79
N VAL A 173 10.15 2.36 19.77
CA VAL A 173 10.93 1.15 19.52
C VAL A 173 12.38 1.54 19.27
N LYS A 174 13.30 0.64 19.58
CA LYS A 174 14.73 0.83 19.34
C LYS A 174 15.30 -0.36 18.63
N GLY A 175 16.14 -0.13 17.63
CA GLY A 175 16.72 -1.22 16.86
C GLY A 175 17.94 -0.81 16.05
N THR A 176 18.67 -1.80 15.59
CA THR A 176 19.70 -1.63 14.56
C THR A 176 19.02 -1.46 13.20
N VAL A 177 19.39 -0.42 12.48
CA VAL A 177 18.94 -0.16 11.13
C VAL A 177 19.64 -1.13 10.17
N VAL A 178 18.93 -2.12 9.69
CA VAL A 178 19.48 -3.19 8.84
C VAL A 178 19.23 -2.96 7.35
N LYS A 179 18.27 -2.09 7.03
CA LYS A 179 17.99 -1.70 5.63
C LYS A 179 17.38 -0.31 5.57
N VAL A 180 17.72 0.43 4.54
CA VAL A 180 17.14 1.76 4.23
C VAL A 180 16.82 1.83 2.75
N ASN A 181 15.56 2.07 2.42
CA ASN A 181 15.10 2.41 1.07
C ASN A 181 14.63 3.86 1.09
N GLU A 182 15.43 4.74 0.51
CA GLU A 182 15.17 6.18 0.57
C GLU A 182 14.11 6.62 -0.45
N LYS A 183 13.26 7.56 -0.03
CA LYS A 183 12.35 8.35 -0.89
C LYS A 183 11.33 7.55 -1.70
N ILE A 184 10.93 6.38 -1.21
CA ILE A 184 9.82 5.64 -1.81
C ILE A 184 8.50 6.26 -1.31
N MET A 185 7.64 6.72 -2.20
CA MET A 185 6.39 7.43 -1.87
C MET A 185 6.61 8.67 -0.97
N GLY A 186 7.73 9.38 -1.17
CA GLY A 186 8.08 10.55 -0.38
C GLY A 186 8.56 10.28 1.04
N LYS A 187 8.74 9.02 1.43
CA LYS A 187 9.21 8.56 2.74
C LYS A 187 10.42 7.66 2.62
N ASN A 188 11.19 7.55 3.68
CA ASN A 188 12.21 6.53 3.83
C ASN A 188 11.58 5.30 4.48
N TRP A 189 11.87 4.14 3.94
CA TRP A 189 11.41 2.84 4.42
C TRP A 189 12.58 2.14 5.05
N ILE A 190 12.48 1.92 6.35
CA ILE A 190 13.57 1.43 7.18
C ILE A 190 13.17 0.09 7.76
N HIS A 191 14.10 -0.84 7.83
CA HIS A 191 13.95 -2.09 8.56
C HIS A 191 14.86 -2.04 9.79
N ILE A 192 14.30 -2.37 10.94
CA ILE A 192 15.04 -2.46 12.18
C ILE A 192 14.92 -3.85 12.81
N GLN A 193 15.97 -4.25 13.54
CA GLN A 193 16.01 -5.44 14.35
C GLN A 193 16.63 -5.09 15.70
N ASP A 194 16.10 -5.63 16.80
CA ASP A 194 16.57 -5.37 18.16
C ASP A 194 17.18 -6.60 18.84
N GLY A 195 17.34 -7.70 18.09
CA GLY A 195 17.85 -8.97 18.59
C GLY A 195 16.82 -9.75 19.42
N THR A 196 15.55 -9.35 19.40
CA THR A 196 14.44 -10.11 19.96
C THR A 196 13.53 -10.63 18.84
N GLU A 197 12.77 -11.68 19.10
CA GLU A 197 11.87 -12.30 18.14
C GLU A 197 10.65 -12.89 18.83
N TYR A 198 9.56 -13.03 18.09
CA TYR A 198 8.37 -13.75 18.49
C TYR A 198 7.75 -14.43 17.26
N ASP A 199 7.57 -15.74 17.28
CA ASP A 199 6.98 -16.56 16.20
C ASP A 199 7.62 -16.25 14.82
N ASP A 200 8.97 -16.33 14.75
CA ASP A 200 9.79 -16.01 13.56
C ASP A 200 9.72 -14.56 13.07
N GLN A 201 9.06 -13.66 13.80
CA GLN A 201 9.02 -12.24 13.51
C GLN A 201 10.10 -11.51 14.32
N PHE A 202 11.02 -10.84 13.61
CA PHE A 202 12.21 -10.20 14.19
C PHE A 202 12.56 -8.85 13.52
N ASP A 203 11.82 -8.46 12.49
CA ASP A 203 12.09 -7.27 11.67
C ASP A 203 10.85 -6.38 11.60
N LEU A 204 11.00 -5.11 11.97
CA LEU A 204 9.93 -4.13 11.85
C LEU A 204 10.23 -3.16 10.72
N THR A 205 9.29 -3.03 9.80
CA THR A 205 9.31 -1.97 8.80
C THR A 205 8.78 -0.66 9.38
N ILE A 206 9.51 0.42 9.15
CA ILE A 206 9.20 1.79 9.63
C ILE A 206 9.18 2.74 8.44
N THR A 207 8.19 3.63 8.37
CA THR A 207 8.21 4.78 7.45
C THR A 207 8.50 6.07 8.19
N THR A 208 9.43 6.87 7.66
CA THR A 208 9.84 8.16 8.23
C THR A 208 10.25 9.14 7.14
N THR A 209 10.20 10.44 7.42
CA THR A 209 10.83 11.48 6.59
C THR A 209 12.26 11.79 7.03
N ASP A 210 12.65 11.32 8.21
CA ASP A 210 13.97 11.58 8.77
C ASP A 210 15.04 10.73 8.06
N GLN A 211 16.27 11.21 8.02
CA GLN A 211 17.39 10.47 7.46
C GLN A 211 18.01 9.57 8.55
N VAL A 212 18.19 8.31 8.21
CA VAL A 212 18.79 7.31 9.10
C VAL A 212 19.90 6.57 8.36
N LYS A 213 20.97 6.28 9.05
CA LYS A 213 22.12 5.58 8.46
C LYS A 213 22.01 4.07 8.72
N MET A 214 22.18 3.29 7.66
CA MET A 214 22.28 1.82 7.78
C MET A 214 23.43 1.44 8.75
N GLY A 215 23.18 0.45 9.59
CA GLY A 215 24.12 -0.01 10.62
C GLY A 215 24.08 0.80 11.93
N SER A 216 23.40 1.94 11.98
CA SER A 216 23.23 2.68 13.25
C SER A 216 22.18 2.02 14.15
N ILE A 217 22.28 2.24 15.46
CA ILE A 217 21.20 1.97 16.41
C ILE A 217 20.40 3.25 16.56
N ALA A 218 19.08 3.17 16.44
CA ALA A 218 18.23 4.34 16.57
C ALA A 218 16.92 4.00 17.29
N SER A 219 16.40 5.00 18.04
CA SER A 219 15.07 4.96 18.64
C SER A 219 14.09 5.71 17.75
N PHE A 220 12.91 5.12 17.53
CA PHE A 220 11.86 5.65 16.69
C PHE A 220 10.57 5.77 17.50
N GLU A 221 9.89 6.90 17.37
CA GLU A 221 8.53 7.08 17.87
C GLU A 221 7.57 7.21 16.70
N GLY A 222 6.60 6.31 16.60
CA GLY A 222 5.66 6.29 15.48
C GLY A 222 4.39 5.49 15.75
N THR A 223 3.45 5.54 14.83
CA THR A 223 2.15 4.90 14.99
C THR A 223 2.16 3.50 14.37
N ILE A 224 1.74 2.49 15.12
CA ILE A 224 1.58 1.14 14.60
C ILE A 224 0.30 1.05 13.77
N ALA A 225 0.42 0.49 12.57
CA ALA A 225 -0.70 0.12 11.72
C ALA A 225 -0.64 -1.37 11.41
N LEU A 226 -1.80 -2.04 11.49
CA LEU A 226 -1.96 -3.43 11.12
C LEU A 226 -2.64 -3.53 9.76
N ASP A 227 -2.36 -4.63 9.05
CA ASP A 227 -2.99 -4.99 7.75
C ASP A 227 -2.92 -3.84 6.73
N LYS A 228 -1.83 -3.09 6.74
CA LYS A 228 -1.66 -1.93 5.88
C LYS A 228 -1.41 -2.35 4.45
N ASP A 229 -2.29 -1.94 3.55
CA ASP A 229 -2.16 -2.13 2.11
C ASP A 229 -1.87 -0.78 1.43
N PHE A 230 -0.67 -0.66 0.86
CA PHE A 230 -0.27 0.50 0.05
C PHE A 230 -0.59 0.31 -1.44
N GLY A 231 -1.25 -0.81 -1.79
CA GLY A 231 -1.51 -1.21 -3.15
C GLY A 231 -0.33 -1.94 -3.80
N TYR A 232 -0.55 -2.49 -5.00
CA TYR A 232 0.47 -3.15 -5.85
C TYR A 232 1.28 -4.26 -5.17
N GLY A 233 0.70 -4.95 -4.17
CA GLY A 233 1.36 -6.02 -3.44
C GLY A 233 2.17 -5.56 -2.22
N TYR A 234 2.24 -4.26 -1.94
CA TYR A 234 2.88 -3.73 -0.73
C TYR A 234 1.92 -3.81 0.46
N LYS A 235 1.83 -4.99 1.05
CA LYS A 235 1.04 -5.25 2.25
C LYS A 235 1.96 -5.53 3.42
N TYR A 236 1.61 -4.99 4.57
CA TYR A 236 2.34 -5.17 5.82
C TYR A 236 1.35 -5.58 6.89
N ASP A 237 1.57 -6.74 7.50
CA ASP A 237 0.76 -7.20 8.62
C ASP A 237 0.96 -6.26 9.82
N ILE A 238 2.20 -5.80 10.02
CA ILE A 238 2.58 -4.81 11.03
C ILE A 238 3.57 -3.81 10.41
N ILE A 239 3.31 -2.53 10.58
CA ILE A 239 4.21 -1.44 10.15
C ILE A 239 4.13 -0.28 11.14
N MET A 240 5.24 0.42 11.36
CA MET A 240 5.23 1.71 12.04
C MET A 240 5.22 2.83 11.02
N GLU A 241 4.22 3.70 11.09
CA GLU A 241 4.07 4.82 10.15
C GLU A 241 4.43 6.16 10.79
N GLU A 242 4.94 7.07 9.94
CA GLU A 242 5.23 8.47 10.28
C GLU A 242 6.15 8.65 11.48
N ALA A 243 7.08 7.70 11.61
CA ALA A 243 7.99 7.71 12.75
C ALA A 243 8.94 8.91 12.74
N LYS A 244 9.26 9.38 13.93
CA LYS A 244 10.33 10.34 14.19
C LYS A 244 11.53 9.63 14.78
N VAL A 245 12.72 10.06 14.40
CA VAL A 245 13.96 9.58 15.00
C VAL A 245 14.23 10.39 16.25
N GLU A 246 14.17 9.74 17.40
CA GLU A 246 14.41 10.37 18.70
C GLU A 246 15.90 10.46 19.01
N THR A 247 16.63 9.36 18.79
CA THR A 247 18.05 9.27 19.10
C THR A 247 18.75 8.32 18.13
N THR A 248 19.96 8.66 17.73
CA THR A 248 20.81 7.80 16.89
C THR A 248 22.15 7.58 17.59
N PHE A 249 22.56 6.32 17.70
CA PHE A 249 23.87 5.92 18.22
C PHE A 249 24.70 5.36 17.07
N SER A 250 25.89 5.90 16.86
CA SER A 250 26.87 5.30 15.95
C SER A 250 27.63 4.19 16.68
N LEU A 251 27.76 3.02 16.07
CA LEU A 251 28.63 1.95 16.51
C LEU A 251 30.09 2.30 16.22
#